data_5b07e97e788654808e95a8b2278671e6
#
_entry.id   5b07e97e788654808e95a8b2278671e6
#
_cell.length_a   1.000
_cell.length_b   1.000
_cell.length_c   1.000
_cell.angle_alpha   90.00
_cell.angle_beta   90.00
_cell.angle_gamma   90.00
#
_symmetry.space_group_name_H-M   'P 1'
#
loop_
_entity.id
_entity.type
_entity.pdbx_description
1 polymer ?
#
loop_
_entity_poly.entity_id
_entity_poly.type
_entity_poly.pdbx_seq_one_letter_code
_entity_poly.pdbx_strand_id
1 'polypeptide(L)'
;MLQRTFQHIPGVGPWREKDLWSRGIRTWDDFPAAGTGVAISKKSDDVARARIAEARDALARKDLRKLAELLPPREHWRLYPEFHADAVYFDIETDGKDAQAPTVVSLFDSDGLHVFIQGRNMDALPEAMAARRLWVTFNGSCFDVPVLRDYFGPGRFPVPDAHIDLRFVTRRLGIGGGLKEIEGKIGAERPQHLKGVNGYDAVLLWRAYLRRGDVEALRFLVEYNLYDSFQLRTLMDVSYNRGADELNQDVPRLPVFDRGDVLYDVSKIILDLGPTERDLQTLARVRAMEQDS
;
A
#
# COMPACT_ATOMS: atom_id res chain seq x y z
N MET A 1 -5.17 18.62 -0.29
CA MET A 1 -5.46 18.12 1.08
C MET A 1 -4.38 18.52 2.08
N LEU A 2 -3.09 18.41 1.76
CA LEU A 2 -1.99 18.72 2.68
C LEU A 2 -2.01 20.16 3.21
N GLN A 3 -2.22 21.14 2.35
CA GLN A 3 -2.29 22.56 2.76
C GLN A 3 -3.48 22.89 3.68
N ARG A 4 -4.39 21.94 3.89
CA ARG A 4 -5.58 22.09 4.75
C ARG A 4 -5.44 21.38 6.09
N THR A 5 -4.37 20.61 6.30
CA THR A 5 -4.12 20.01 7.62
C THR A 5 -3.23 20.88 8.48
N PHE A 6 -3.56 20.94 9.75
CA PHE A 6 -2.76 21.59 10.80
C PHE A 6 -2.23 20.57 11.82
N GLN A 7 -2.45 19.26 11.60
CA GLN A 7 -2.03 18.22 12.55
C GLN A 7 -0.51 17.98 12.57
N HIS A 8 0.24 18.62 11.68
CA HIS A 8 1.71 18.69 11.74
C HIS A 8 2.23 19.72 12.78
N ILE A 9 1.32 20.52 13.36
CA ILE A 9 1.65 21.48 14.39
C ILE A 9 1.54 20.81 15.77
N PRO A 10 2.58 20.87 16.64
CA PRO A 10 2.53 20.29 17.95
C PRO A 10 1.33 20.75 18.77
N GLY A 11 0.58 19.81 19.32
CA GLY A 11 -0.61 20.08 20.12
C GLY A 11 -1.89 20.38 19.31
N VAL A 12 -1.82 20.34 17.96
CA VAL A 12 -3.01 20.42 17.10
C VAL A 12 -3.42 19.01 16.69
N GLY A 13 -4.46 18.49 17.35
CA GLY A 13 -5.12 17.25 16.97
C GLY A 13 -6.40 17.52 16.17
N PRO A 14 -7.18 16.46 15.85
CA PRO A 14 -8.38 16.58 15.01
C PRO A 14 -9.40 17.62 15.51
N TRP A 15 -9.58 17.72 16.82
CA TRP A 15 -10.51 18.69 17.39
C TRP A 15 -10.09 20.14 17.17
N ARG A 16 -8.80 20.46 17.47
CA ARG A 16 -8.27 21.81 17.25
C ARG A 16 -8.19 22.18 15.77
N GLU A 17 -7.90 21.23 14.91
CA GLU A 17 -7.92 21.42 13.47
C GLU A 17 -9.33 21.83 13.00
N LYS A 18 -10.37 21.12 13.45
CA LYS A 18 -11.77 21.48 13.17
C LYS A 18 -12.16 22.87 13.73
N ASP A 19 -11.66 23.22 14.92
CA ASP A 19 -11.87 24.55 15.49
C ASP A 19 -11.22 25.65 14.62
N LEU A 20 -10.00 25.46 14.16
CA LEU A 20 -9.33 26.38 13.22
C LEU A 20 -10.18 26.57 11.94
N TRP A 21 -10.64 25.49 11.34
CA TRP A 21 -11.47 25.54 10.14
C TRP A 21 -12.80 26.27 10.37
N SER A 22 -13.43 26.07 11.51
CA SER A 22 -14.71 26.73 11.85
C SER A 22 -14.55 28.24 11.99
N ARG A 23 -13.36 28.71 12.34
CA ARG A 23 -12.99 30.14 12.44
C ARG A 23 -12.45 30.74 11.14
N GLY A 24 -12.55 29.98 10.02
CA GLY A 24 -12.13 30.44 8.69
C GLY A 24 -10.65 30.18 8.37
N ILE A 25 -9.86 29.60 9.28
CA ILE A 25 -8.45 29.23 9.06
C ILE A 25 -8.46 27.83 8.43
N ARG A 26 -8.66 27.72 7.12
CA ARG A 26 -8.87 26.47 6.39
C ARG A 26 -7.63 25.93 5.70
N THR A 27 -6.71 26.82 5.38
CA THR A 27 -5.43 26.49 4.71
C THR A 27 -4.26 27.10 5.46
N TRP A 28 -3.07 26.69 5.12
CA TRP A 28 -1.85 27.32 5.65
C TRP A 28 -1.76 28.82 5.32
N ASP A 29 -2.40 29.28 4.23
CA ASP A 29 -2.41 30.68 3.82
C ASP A 29 -3.32 31.53 4.72
N ASP A 30 -4.34 30.93 5.30
CA ASP A 30 -5.27 31.60 6.21
C ASP A 30 -4.68 31.74 7.63
N PHE A 31 -3.55 31.10 7.91
CA PHE A 31 -2.96 31.15 9.25
C PHE A 31 -2.40 32.56 9.53
N PRO A 32 -2.76 33.22 10.68
CA PRO A 32 -2.42 34.62 10.92
C PRO A 32 -0.91 34.86 10.88
N ALA A 33 -0.50 35.93 10.20
CA ALA A 33 0.86 36.42 10.24
C ALA A 33 1.24 36.92 11.64
N ALA A 34 2.52 37.06 11.91
CA ALA A 34 2.98 37.55 13.20
C ALA A 34 2.42 38.94 13.49
N GLY A 35 1.79 39.11 14.65
CA GLY A 35 1.21 40.37 15.09
C GLY A 35 -0.17 40.70 14.53
N THR A 36 -0.76 39.90 13.62
CA THR A 36 -2.06 40.21 13.02
C THR A 36 -3.26 39.51 13.68
N GLY A 37 -3.01 38.53 14.54
CA GLY A 37 -4.04 37.77 15.26
C GLY A 37 -3.47 36.61 16.04
N VAL A 38 -4.35 35.90 16.76
CA VAL A 38 -4.02 34.69 17.50
C VAL A 38 -4.92 33.56 17.05
N ALA A 39 -4.33 32.49 16.53
CA ALA A 39 -5.05 31.29 16.08
C ALA A 39 -5.18 30.25 17.22
N ILE A 40 -4.11 29.96 17.94
CA ILE A 40 -4.06 28.95 19.01
C ILE A 40 -3.74 29.66 20.35
N SER A 41 -2.55 30.21 20.45
CA SER A 41 -2.05 31.08 21.51
C SER A 41 -0.80 31.81 21.01
N LYS A 42 -0.46 32.96 21.60
CA LYS A 42 0.74 33.73 21.14
C LYS A 42 1.99 32.86 21.04
N LYS A 43 2.27 32.01 22.05
CA LYS A 43 3.44 31.12 22.07
C LYS A 43 3.32 29.98 21.04
N SER A 44 2.12 29.40 20.88
CA SER A 44 1.88 28.28 19.95
C SER A 44 1.88 28.74 18.50
N ASP A 45 1.47 29.98 18.22
CA ASP A 45 1.36 30.51 16.87
C ASP A 45 2.73 30.73 16.22
N ASP A 46 3.79 31.06 17.01
CA ASP A 46 5.16 31.14 16.48
C ASP A 46 5.67 29.75 16.05
N VAL A 47 5.41 28.74 16.87
CA VAL A 47 5.73 27.35 16.54
C VAL A 47 4.93 26.89 15.34
N ALA A 48 3.64 27.24 15.28
CA ALA A 48 2.76 26.88 14.15
C ALA A 48 3.26 27.49 12.83
N ARG A 49 3.62 28.77 12.82
CA ARG A 49 4.18 29.43 11.62
C ARG A 49 5.47 28.76 11.14
N ALA A 50 6.37 28.41 12.06
CA ALA A 50 7.60 27.69 11.72
C ALA A 50 7.30 26.32 11.11
N ARG A 51 6.34 25.56 11.68
CA ARG A 51 5.92 24.26 11.16
C ARG A 51 5.21 24.34 9.81
N ILE A 52 4.39 25.37 9.60
CA ILE A 52 3.75 25.62 8.30
C ILE A 52 4.81 25.96 7.24
N ALA A 53 5.81 26.79 7.58
CA ALA A 53 6.91 27.12 6.67
C ALA A 53 7.71 25.87 6.29
N GLU A 54 8.03 25.03 7.28
CA GLU A 54 8.73 23.75 7.08
C GLU A 54 7.93 22.79 6.18
N ALA A 55 6.61 22.68 6.41
CA ALA A 55 5.74 21.84 5.60
C ALA A 55 5.58 22.36 4.15
N ARG A 56 5.51 23.70 3.96
CA ARG A 56 5.48 24.34 2.63
C ARG A 56 6.75 24.04 1.83
N ASP A 57 7.89 24.21 2.47
CA ASP A 57 9.19 23.95 1.85
C ASP A 57 9.33 22.47 1.47
N ALA A 58 8.95 21.55 2.37
CA ALA A 58 8.93 20.11 2.07
C ALA A 58 7.97 19.77 0.92
N LEU A 59 6.77 20.38 0.88
CA LEU A 59 5.83 20.17 -0.21
C LEU A 59 6.35 20.71 -1.55
N ALA A 60 6.96 21.90 -1.55
CA ALA A 60 7.54 22.50 -2.76
C ALA A 60 8.67 21.64 -3.35
N ARG A 61 9.45 20.96 -2.49
CA ARG A 61 10.52 20.04 -2.92
C ARG A 61 10.04 18.61 -3.17
N LYS A 62 8.75 18.31 -3.01
CA LYS A 62 8.20 16.94 -3.04
C LYS A 62 8.92 15.99 -2.10
N ASP A 63 9.28 16.47 -0.91
CA ASP A 63 9.95 15.71 0.14
C ASP A 63 8.92 14.93 0.97
N LEU A 64 8.55 13.75 0.43
CA LEU A 64 7.55 12.87 1.05
C LEU A 64 7.97 12.45 2.47
N ARG A 65 9.25 12.09 2.66
CA ARG A 65 9.77 11.67 3.96
C ARG A 65 9.58 12.77 5.03
N LYS A 66 9.96 13.99 4.68
CA LYS A 66 9.82 15.11 5.59
C LYS A 66 8.37 15.41 5.93
N LEU A 67 7.47 15.36 4.95
CA LEU A 67 6.04 15.54 5.17
C LEU A 67 5.44 14.43 6.04
N ALA A 68 5.87 13.19 5.86
CA ALA A 68 5.44 12.05 6.68
C ALA A 68 5.96 12.16 8.12
N GLU A 69 7.20 12.61 8.32
CA GLU A 69 7.76 12.89 9.67
C GLU A 69 6.98 13.99 10.42
N LEU A 70 6.49 14.99 9.70
CA LEU A 70 5.71 16.08 10.27
C LEU A 70 4.29 15.65 10.66
N LEU A 71 3.70 14.71 9.93
CA LEU A 71 2.32 14.25 10.14
C LEU A 71 2.26 13.02 11.06
N PRO A 72 1.24 12.92 11.93
CA PRO A 72 0.97 11.66 12.61
C PRO A 72 0.71 10.53 11.58
N PRO A 73 1.19 9.28 11.80
CA PRO A 73 1.02 8.19 10.84
C PRO A 73 -0.44 7.94 10.40
N ARG A 74 -1.40 8.13 11.31
CA ARG A 74 -2.84 8.02 11.00
C ARG A 74 -3.35 9.06 9.98
N GLU A 75 -2.59 10.12 9.72
CA GLU A 75 -2.92 11.20 8.78
C GLU A 75 -2.14 11.09 7.46
N HIS A 76 -1.28 10.07 7.27
CA HIS A 76 -0.52 9.85 6.04
C HIS A 76 -1.40 9.68 4.81
N TRP A 77 -2.66 9.25 4.94
CA TRP A 77 -3.62 9.20 3.85
C TRP A 77 -3.83 10.56 3.14
N ARG A 78 -3.53 11.68 3.82
CA ARG A 78 -3.61 13.04 3.27
C ARG A 78 -2.44 13.37 2.33
N LEU A 79 -1.36 12.58 2.36
CA LEU A 79 -0.23 12.67 1.43
C LEU A 79 -0.61 12.14 0.04
N TYR A 80 -1.57 11.24 -0.01
CA TYR A 80 -1.88 10.45 -1.20
C TYR A 80 -2.16 11.28 -2.46
N PRO A 81 -3.00 12.34 -2.47
CA PRO A 81 -3.27 13.09 -3.70
C PRO A 81 -2.03 13.74 -4.32
N GLU A 82 -1.06 14.10 -3.49
CA GLU A 82 0.17 14.77 -3.94
C GLU A 82 1.26 13.79 -4.40
N PHE A 83 1.17 12.53 -3.92
CA PHE A 83 2.19 11.51 -4.12
C PHE A 83 1.64 10.18 -4.65
N HIS A 84 0.42 10.14 -5.17
CA HIS A 84 -0.18 8.90 -5.68
C HIS A 84 0.61 8.28 -6.85
N ALA A 85 1.36 9.08 -7.61
CA ALA A 85 2.25 8.60 -8.65
C ALA A 85 3.46 7.83 -8.08
N ASP A 86 3.86 8.10 -6.83
CA ASP A 86 4.94 7.40 -6.12
C ASP A 86 4.42 6.21 -5.30
N ALA A 87 3.11 5.94 -5.36
CA ALA A 87 2.49 4.89 -4.56
C ALA A 87 2.70 3.52 -5.17
N VAL A 88 3.05 2.55 -4.33
CA VAL A 88 2.96 1.12 -4.62
C VAL A 88 1.92 0.48 -3.73
N TYR A 89 1.05 -0.30 -4.34
CA TYR A 89 0.04 -1.12 -3.67
C TYR A 89 0.53 -2.55 -3.67
N PHE A 90 0.60 -3.18 -2.51
CA PHE A 90 1.12 -4.54 -2.45
C PHE A 90 0.44 -5.39 -1.38
N ASP A 91 0.45 -6.68 -1.64
CA ASP A 91 -0.08 -7.72 -0.79
C ASP A 91 0.83 -8.95 -0.87
N ILE A 92 0.85 -9.77 0.19
CA ILE A 92 1.64 -10.97 0.26
C ILE A 92 0.79 -12.20 0.59
N GLU A 93 1.19 -13.35 0.02
CA GLU A 93 0.74 -14.65 0.48
C GLU A 93 1.89 -15.38 1.18
N THR A 94 1.56 -16.20 2.17
CA THR A 94 2.55 -16.92 2.98
C THR A 94 2.32 -18.43 2.97
N ASP A 95 3.33 -19.19 3.44
CA ASP A 95 3.27 -20.66 3.51
C ASP A 95 2.45 -21.20 4.69
N GLY A 96 1.92 -20.31 5.55
CA GLY A 96 1.06 -20.64 6.69
C GLY A 96 1.74 -21.39 7.83
N LYS A 97 3.07 -21.30 7.94
CA LYS A 97 3.84 -21.85 9.08
C LYS A 97 4.01 -20.79 10.17
N ASP A 98 4.47 -21.21 11.36
CA ASP A 98 4.73 -20.31 12.49
C ASP A 98 5.77 -19.23 12.16
N ALA A 99 6.89 -19.62 11.53
CA ALA A 99 7.83 -18.70 10.89
C ALA A 99 7.41 -18.50 9.45
N GLN A 100 6.49 -17.55 9.22
CA GLN A 100 5.87 -17.34 7.92
C GLN A 100 6.89 -16.87 6.89
N ALA A 101 6.93 -17.55 5.73
CA ALA A 101 7.71 -17.14 4.59
C ALA A 101 6.78 -16.63 3.47
N PRO A 102 7.09 -15.50 2.81
CA PRO A 102 6.31 -15.03 1.67
C PRO A 102 6.45 -16.02 0.51
N THR A 103 5.33 -16.39 -0.08
CA THR A 103 5.25 -17.32 -1.22
C THR A 103 5.05 -16.61 -2.52
N VAL A 104 4.13 -15.65 -2.53
CA VAL A 104 3.86 -14.73 -3.63
C VAL A 104 3.73 -13.33 -3.06
N VAL A 105 4.34 -12.37 -3.73
CA VAL A 105 4.18 -10.95 -3.47
C VAL A 105 3.86 -10.27 -4.79
N SER A 106 2.78 -9.52 -4.84
CA SER A 106 2.47 -8.68 -5.99
C SER A 106 2.55 -7.21 -5.63
N LEU A 107 3.08 -6.43 -6.56
CA LEU A 107 3.11 -4.98 -6.50
C LEU A 107 2.32 -4.42 -7.66
N PHE A 108 1.58 -3.36 -7.41
CA PHE A 108 0.94 -2.55 -8.45
C PHE A 108 1.32 -1.09 -8.25
N ASP A 109 1.83 -0.44 -9.28
CA ASP A 109 2.24 0.97 -9.28
C ASP A 109 2.02 1.62 -10.65
N SER A 110 2.66 2.79 -10.89
CA SER A 110 2.59 3.50 -12.17
C SER A 110 3.26 2.75 -13.32
N ASP A 111 4.20 1.85 -13.04
CA ASP A 111 4.93 1.05 -14.04
C ASP A 111 4.17 -0.24 -14.38
N GLY A 112 3.14 -0.58 -13.61
CA GLY A 112 2.27 -1.73 -13.84
C GLY A 112 2.30 -2.78 -12.74
N LEU A 113 2.19 -4.04 -13.14
CA LEU A 113 2.14 -5.20 -12.24
C LEU A 113 3.50 -5.88 -12.16
N HIS A 114 3.93 -6.16 -10.94
CA HIS A 114 5.15 -6.91 -10.65
C HIS A 114 4.82 -8.08 -9.72
N VAL A 115 5.38 -9.25 -10.00
CA VAL A 115 5.13 -10.46 -9.21
C VAL A 115 6.45 -11.06 -8.78
N PHE A 116 6.53 -11.42 -7.50
CA PHE A 116 7.66 -12.09 -6.89
C PHE A 116 7.21 -13.43 -6.29
N ILE A 117 7.87 -14.50 -6.69
CA ILE A 117 7.52 -15.87 -6.30
C ILE A 117 8.71 -16.50 -5.59
N GLN A 118 8.48 -17.11 -4.43
CA GLN A 118 9.49 -17.82 -3.68
C GLN A 118 10.13 -18.93 -4.54
N GLY A 119 11.47 -18.97 -4.52
CA GLY A 119 12.25 -19.90 -5.34
C GLY A 119 12.37 -19.53 -6.81
N ARG A 120 11.90 -18.34 -7.23
CA ARG A 120 12.11 -17.78 -8.58
C ARG A 120 12.85 -16.46 -8.49
N ASN A 121 12.15 -15.38 -8.18
CA ASN A 121 12.66 -14.02 -8.20
C ASN A 121 12.40 -13.23 -6.90
N MET A 122 12.03 -13.91 -5.81
CA MET A 122 11.73 -13.24 -4.53
C MET A 122 12.91 -12.41 -4.02
N ASP A 123 14.14 -12.82 -4.29
CA ASP A 123 15.36 -12.10 -3.87
C ASP A 123 15.51 -10.72 -4.52
N ALA A 124 14.80 -10.44 -5.62
CA ALA A 124 14.79 -9.14 -6.27
C ALA A 124 13.77 -8.16 -5.62
N LEU A 125 12.88 -8.63 -4.75
CA LEU A 125 11.85 -7.79 -4.13
C LEU A 125 12.43 -6.60 -3.33
N PRO A 126 13.48 -6.74 -2.50
CA PRO A 126 14.02 -5.60 -1.75
C PRO A 126 14.50 -4.46 -2.66
N GLU A 127 15.16 -4.76 -3.77
CA GLU A 127 15.61 -3.77 -4.75
C GLU A 127 14.41 -3.09 -5.42
N ALA A 128 13.43 -3.88 -5.85
CA ALA A 128 12.21 -3.35 -6.42
C ALA A 128 11.47 -2.42 -5.45
N MET A 129 11.40 -2.76 -4.17
CA MET A 129 10.74 -1.93 -3.15
C MET A 129 11.54 -0.69 -2.76
N ALA A 130 12.87 -0.68 -2.91
CA ALA A 130 13.72 0.44 -2.51
C ALA A 130 13.44 1.73 -3.32
N ALA A 131 13.00 1.60 -4.58
CA ALA A 131 12.62 2.73 -5.42
C ALA A 131 11.23 3.31 -5.10
N ARG A 132 10.43 2.63 -4.30
CA ARG A 132 9.01 2.94 -4.03
C ARG A 132 8.85 3.64 -2.69
N ARG A 133 8.47 4.92 -2.74
CA ARG A 133 8.52 5.82 -1.59
C ARG A 133 7.26 5.80 -0.74
N LEU A 134 6.09 5.63 -1.34
CA LEU A 134 4.79 5.60 -0.66
C LEU A 134 4.20 4.19 -0.75
N TRP A 135 4.10 3.51 0.39
CA TRP A 135 3.50 2.17 0.45
C TRP A 135 2.03 2.25 0.83
N VAL A 136 1.20 1.48 0.15
CA VAL A 136 -0.22 1.32 0.44
C VAL A 136 -0.52 -0.16 0.59
N THR A 137 -1.06 -0.57 1.74
CA THR A 137 -1.39 -1.96 2.06
C THR A 137 -2.72 -2.06 2.79
N PHE A 138 -3.19 -3.27 3.02
CA PHE A 138 -4.30 -3.54 3.94
C PHE A 138 -3.83 -4.44 5.09
N ASN A 139 -3.73 -3.90 6.29
CA ASN A 139 -3.15 -4.57 7.48
C ASN A 139 -1.63 -4.85 7.36
N GLY A 140 -0.97 -4.30 6.36
CA GLY A 140 0.43 -4.62 6.07
C GLY A 140 1.40 -4.11 7.12
N SER A 141 1.06 -3.07 7.90
CA SER A 141 1.88 -2.63 9.02
C SER A 141 1.97 -3.67 10.15
N CYS A 142 0.95 -4.53 10.27
CA CYS A 142 0.88 -5.58 11.28
C CYS A 142 1.26 -6.97 10.75
N PHE A 143 1.25 -7.18 9.44
CA PHE A 143 1.47 -8.49 8.84
C PHE A 143 2.52 -8.47 7.74
N ASP A 144 2.24 -7.90 6.57
CA ASP A 144 3.09 -7.98 5.37
C ASP A 144 4.52 -7.48 5.62
N VAL A 145 4.63 -6.26 6.17
CA VAL A 145 5.93 -5.63 6.40
C VAL A 145 6.77 -6.36 7.45
N PRO A 146 6.23 -6.78 8.61
CA PRO A 146 6.94 -7.65 9.54
C PRO A 146 7.42 -8.96 8.92
N VAL A 147 6.56 -9.67 8.19
CA VAL A 147 6.91 -10.94 7.53
C VAL A 147 8.05 -10.74 6.53
N LEU A 148 7.97 -9.72 5.68
CA LEU A 148 9.02 -9.42 4.71
C LEU A 148 10.34 -9.03 5.38
N ARG A 149 10.30 -8.23 6.45
CA ARG A 149 11.49 -7.85 7.22
C ARG A 149 12.17 -9.05 7.89
N ASP A 150 11.37 -9.93 8.46
CA ASP A 150 11.88 -11.14 9.10
C ASP A 150 12.48 -12.10 8.06
N TYR A 151 11.83 -12.27 6.90
CA TYR A 151 12.28 -13.13 5.82
C TYR A 151 13.62 -12.66 5.21
N PHE A 152 13.75 -11.39 4.90
CA PHE A 152 14.98 -10.85 4.31
C PHE A 152 16.08 -10.56 5.32
N GLY A 153 15.71 -10.42 6.58
CA GLY A 153 16.63 -10.12 7.67
C GLY A 153 16.89 -8.63 7.89
N PRO A 154 17.53 -8.27 9.01
CA PRO A 154 17.71 -6.89 9.44
C PRO A 154 18.42 -6.03 8.39
N GLY A 155 17.83 -4.88 8.06
CA GLY A 155 18.41 -3.87 7.15
C GLY A 155 18.43 -4.24 5.67
N ARG A 156 17.96 -5.44 5.29
CA ARG A 156 17.92 -5.85 3.88
C ARG A 156 16.61 -5.48 3.17
N PHE A 157 15.51 -5.43 3.91
CA PHE A 157 14.24 -4.95 3.36
C PHE A 157 14.09 -3.45 3.60
N PRO A 158 13.73 -2.66 2.57
CA PRO A 158 13.69 -1.20 2.67
C PRO A 158 12.60 -0.69 3.62
N VAL A 159 12.69 0.59 3.91
CA VAL A 159 11.69 1.34 4.69
C VAL A 159 11.15 2.45 3.79
N PRO A 160 9.82 2.60 3.64
CA PRO A 160 9.24 3.66 2.83
C PRO A 160 9.43 5.03 3.46
N ASP A 161 9.28 6.08 2.67
CA ASP A 161 9.16 7.44 3.19
C ASP A 161 7.83 7.63 3.93
N ALA A 162 6.75 7.01 3.42
CA ALA A 162 5.45 6.97 4.09
C ALA A 162 4.74 5.64 3.85
N HIS A 163 3.92 5.20 4.82
CA HIS A 163 3.09 4.02 4.72
C HIS A 163 1.64 4.36 5.06
N ILE A 164 0.71 4.01 4.17
CA ILE A 164 -0.73 4.11 4.37
C ILE A 164 -1.29 2.70 4.51
N ASP A 165 -1.72 2.35 5.72
CA ASP A 165 -2.39 1.08 5.96
C ASP A 165 -3.91 1.29 5.92
N LEU A 166 -4.53 0.78 4.88
CA LEU A 166 -5.94 0.98 4.58
C LEU A 166 -6.88 0.38 5.63
N ARG A 167 -6.45 -0.63 6.38
CA ARG A 167 -7.24 -1.15 7.50
C ARG A 167 -7.55 -0.07 8.53
N PHE A 168 -6.58 0.79 8.85
CA PHE A 168 -6.79 1.88 9.80
C PHE A 168 -7.53 3.06 9.18
N VAL A 169 -7.28 3.35 7.90
CA VAL A 169 -7.99 4.42 7.18
C VAL A 169 -9.47 4.10 7.06
N THR A 170 -9.83 2.90 6.58
CA THR A 170 -11.23 2.47 6.41
C THR A 170 -11.97 2.38 7.75
N ARG A 171 -11.30 1.86 8.80
CA ARG A 171 -11.86 1.82 10.15
C ARG A 171 -12.20 3.21 10.67
N ARG A 172 -11.35 4.21 10.44
CA ARG A 172 -11.61 5.61 10.80
C ARG A 172 -12.83 6.17 10.09
N LEU A 173 -13.08 5.74 8.84
CA LEU A 173 -14.24 6.11 8.02
C LEU A 173 -15.50 5.29 8.34
N GLY A 174 -15.51 4.52 9.44
CA GLY A 174 -16.64 3.68 9.81
C GLY A 174 -16.83 2.45 8.91
N ILE A 175 -15.88 2.13 8.03
CA ILE A 175 -15.92 0.97 7.15
C ILE A 175 -15.06 -0.13 7.77
N GLY A 176 -15.64 -0.89 8.69
CA GLY A 176 -14.95 -2.03 9.33
C GLY A 176 -15.10 -3.33 8.53
N GLY A 177 -14.19 -4.28 8.79
CA GLY A 177 -14.19 -5.62 8.20
C GLY A 177 -12.83 -6.03 7.63
N GLY A 178 -12.77 -7.22 7.04
CA GLY A 178 -11.65 -7.67 6.23
C GLY A 178 -11.70 -7.05 4.83
N LEU A 179 -10.59 -7.14 4.06
CA LEU A 179 -10.49 -6.54 2.72
C LEU A 179 -11.69 -6.90 1.84
N LYS A 180 -12.04 -8.18 1.73
CA LYS A 180 -13.16 -8.68 0.91
C LYS A 180 -14.53 -8.15 1.32
N GLU A 181 -14.74 -8.00 2.62
CA GLU A 181 -16.00 -7.43 3.15
C GLU A 181 -16.09 -5.93 2.81
N ILE A 182 -14.98 -5.22 2.92
CA ILE A 182 -14.90 -3.80 2.58
C ILE A 182 -15.09 -3.58 1.08
N GLU A 183 -14.49 -4.42 0.24
CA GLU A 183 -14.69 -4.41 -1.22
C GLU A 183 -16.18 -4.49 -1.57
N GLY A 184 -16.91 -5.43 -0.95
CA GLY A 184 -18.37 -5.52 -1.14
C GLY A 184 -19.11 -4.25 -0.71
N LYS A 185 -18.69 -3.60 0.39
CA LYS A 185 -19.31 -2.36 0.89
C LYS A 185 -19.07 -1.14 0.00
N ILE A 186 -17.97 -1.14 -0.78
CA ILE A 186 -17.65 -0.04 -1.71
C ILE A 186 -18.07 -0.35 -3.15
N GLY A 187 -18.69 -1.51 -3.42
CA GLY A 187 -19.13 -1.93 -4.74
C GLY A 187 -17.99 -2.44 -5.65
N ALA A 188 -16.82 -2.75 -5.10
CA ALA A 188 -15.69 -3.31 -5.82
C ALA A 188 -15.79 -4.84 -5.84
N GLU A 189 -16.59 -5.39 -6.76
CA GLU A 189 -16.82 -6.83 -6.82
C GLU A 189 -15.65 -7.61 -7.40
N ARG A 190 -15.34 -8.77 -6.77
CA ARG A 190 -14.35 -9.74 -7.28
C ARG A 190 -14.91 -10.56 -8.45
N PRO A 191 -14.07 -11.01 -9.39
CA PRO A 191 -14.46 -12.04 -10.37
C PRO A 191 -15.03 -13.27 -9.68
N GLN A 192 -16.00 -13.93 -10.33
CA GLN A 192 -16.72 -15.05 -9.73
C GLN A 192 -15.79 -16.18 -9.25
N HIS A 193 -14.74 -16.48 -10.01
CA HIS A 193 -13.79 -17.55 -9.69
C HIS A 193 -12.88 -17.23 -8.49
N LEU A 194 -12.72 -15.94 -8.10
CA LEU A 194 -11.98 -15.53 -6.93
C LEU A 194 -12.88 -15.30 -5.69
N LYS A 195 -14.21 -15.36 -5.86
CA LYS A 195 -15.16 -15.22 -4.75
C LYS A 195 -15.02 -16.40 -3.79
N GLY A 196 -14.95 -16.12 -2.49
CA GLY A 196 -14.86 -17.13 -1.43
C GLY A 196 -13.45 -17.65 -1.14
N VAL A 197 -12.47 -17.37 -1.97
CA VAL A 197 -11.06 -17.72 -1.72
C VAL A 197 -10.54 -16.93 -0.51
N ASN A 198 -9.79 -17.56 0.35
CA ASN A 198 -9.22 -16.95 1.57
C ASN A 198 -7.74 -17.32 1.75
N GLY A 199 -7.07 -16.73 2.74
CA GLY A 199 -5.65 -16.96 2.98
C GLY A 199 -5.28 -18.43 3.27
N TYR A 200 -6.20 -19.24 3.84
CA TYR A 200 -5.95 -20.67 4.00
C TYR A 200 -5.96 -21.41 2.65
N ASP A 201 -6.85 -21.02 1.75
CA ASP A 201 -6.87 -21.57 0.38
C ASP A 201 -5.57 -21.23 -0.36
N ALA A 202 -5.04 -20.02 -0.17
CA ALA A 202 -3.74 -19.61 -0.71
C ALA A 202 -2.60 -20.55 -0.24
N VAL A 203 -2.59 -20.91 1.05
CA VAL A 203 -1.64 -21.89 1.59
C VAL A 203 -1.81 -23.27 0.94
N LEU A 204 -3.04 -23.72 0.69
CA LEU A 204 -3.32 -25.01 0.03
C LEU A 204 -2.87 -25.00 -1.44
N LEU A 205 -3.10 -23.91 -2.16
CA LEU A 205 -2.64 -23.71 -3.55
C LEU A 205 -1.11 -23.76 -3.63
N TRP A 206 -0.42 -23.03 -2.74
CA TRP A 206 1.04 -23.09 -2.65
C TRP A 206 1.57 -24.50 -2.39
N ARG A 207 0.96 -25.22 -1.44
CA ARG A 207 1.32 -26.62 -1.15
C ARG A 207 1.07 -27.55 -2.31
N ALA A 208 0.00 -27.34 -3.08
CA ALA A 208 -0.28 -28.12 -4.28
C ALA A 208 0.83 -27.91 -5.34
N TYR A 209 1.23 -26.67 -5.57
CA TYR A 209 2.35 -26.35 -6.45
C TYR A 209 3.65 -27.01 -5.98
N LEU A 210 4.02 -26.82 -4.71
CA LEU A 210 5.27 -27.37 -4.20
C LEU A 210 5.35 -28.91 -4.23
N ARG A 211 4.26 -29.59 -3.90
CA ARG A 211 4.27 -31.06 -3.76
C ARG A 211 4.07 -31.78 -5.10
N ARG A 212 3.24 -31.25 -5.96
CA ARG A 212 2.80 -31.93 -7.19
C ARG A 212 3.25 -31.24 -8.47
N GLY A 213 3.87 -30.06 -8.39
CA GLY A 213 4.18 -29.25 -9.56
C GLY A 213 2.92 -28.67 -10.23
N ASP A 214 1.84 -28.47 -9.47
CA ASP A 214 0.55 -28.01 -9.99
C ASP A 214 0.66 -26.52 -10.40
N VAL A 215 0.94 -26.30 -11.68
CA VAL A 215 1.12 -24.95 -12.25
C VAL A 215 -0.20 -24.17 -12.25
N GLU A 216 -1.34 -24.83 -12.40
CA GLU A 216 -2.64 -24.17 -12.34
C GLU A 216 -2.94 -23.64 -10.93
N ALA A 217 -2.54 -24.38 -9.88
CA ALA A 217 -2.63 -23.89 -8.51
C ALA A 217 -1.74 -22.65 -8.30
N LEU A 218 -0.52 -22.61 -8.86
CA LEU A 218 0.33 -21.44 -8.81
C LEU A 218 -0.30 -20.27 -9.57
N ARG A 219 -0.82 -20.51 -10.78
CA ARG A 219 -1.49 -19.49 -11.59
C ARG A 219 -2.63 -18.84 -10.82
N PHE A 220 -3.48 -19.66 -10.22
CA PHE A 220 -4.62 -19.18 -9.44
C PHE A 220 -4.18 -18.37 -8.20
N LEU A 221 -3.14 -18.83 -7.49
CA LEU A 221 -2.56 -18.12 -6.35
C LEU A 221 -1.99 -16.74 -6.74
N VAL A 222 -1.26 -16.67 -7.85
CA VAL A 222 -0.72 -15.42 -8.37
C VAL A 222 -1.85 -14.47 -8.77
N GLU A 223 -2.87 -14.96 -9.47
CA GLU A 223 -4.03 -14.15 -9.87
C GLU A 223 -4.77 -13.59 -8.64
N TYR A 224 -4.97 -14.41 -7.62
CA TYR A 224 -5.59 -14.02 -6.37
C TYR A 224 -4.82 -12.89 -5.67
N ASN A 225 -3.50 -13.04 -5.51
CA ASN A 225 -2.64 -12.04 -4.87
C ASN A 225 -2.53 -10.73 -5.70
N LEU A 226 -2.41 -10.84 -7.04
CA LEU A 226 -2.45 -9.68 -7.94
C LEU A 226 -3.76 -8.89 -7.78
N TYR A 227 -4.87 -9.63 -7.70
CA TYR A 227 -6.18 -9.00 -7.52
C TYR A 227 -6.24 -8.21 -6.21
N ASP A 228 -5.72 -8.76 -5.11
CA ASP A 228 -5.68 -8.07 -3.84
C ASP A 228 -4.86 -6.77 -3.95
N SER A 229 -3.71 -6.77 -4.60
CA SER A 229 -2.85 -5.59 -4.75
C SER A 229 -3.49 -4.44 -5.53
N PHE A 230 -4.10 -4.67 -6.70
CA PHE A 230 -4.69 -3.54 -7.42
C PHE A 230 -6.04 -3.09 -6.86
N GLN A 231 -6.76 -3.93 -6.12
CA GLN A 231 -7.93 -3.49 -5.36
C GLN A 231 -7.56 -2.50 -4.25
N LEU A 232 -6.36 -2.54 -3.71
CA LEU A 232 -5.89 -1.54 -2.75
C LEU A 232 -5.90 -0.13 -3.35
N ARG A 233 -5.62 0.01 -4.64
CA ARG A 233 -5.70 1.32 -5.32
C ARG A 233 -7.14 1.84 -5.35
N THR A 234 -8.09 1.03 -5.82
CA THR A 234 -9.52 1.38 -5.79
C THR A 234 -9.96 1.77 -4.36
N LEU A 235 -9.57 0.96 -3.37
CA LEU A 235 -9.90 1.22 -1.97
C LEU A 235 -9.26 2.50 -1.45
N MET A 236 -8.04 2.82 -1.86
CA MET A 236 -7.35 4.05 -1.47
C MET A 236 -8.05 5.28 -2.05
N ASP A 237 -8.40 5.26 -3.35
CA ASP A 237 -9.10 6.37 -4.01
C ASP A 237 -10.45 6.64 -3.36
N VAL A 238 -11.25 5.59 -3.11
CA VAL A 238 -12.53 5.67 -2.40
C VAL A 238 -12.34 6.21 -0.98
N SER A 239 -11.33 5.69 -0.25
CA SER A 239 -11.07 6.10 1.12
C SER A 239 -10.63 7.56 1.21
N TYR A 240 -9.79 8.01 0.28
CA TYR A 240 -9.41 9.42 0.20
C TYR A 240 -10.63 10.31 -0.05
N ASN A 241 -11.45 9.99 -1.04
CA ASN A 241 -12.62 10.77 -1.39
C ASN A 241 -13.61 10.86 -0.22
N ARG A 242 -13.92 9.73 0.44
CA ARG A 242 -14.77 9.72 1.64
C ARG A 242 -14.17 10.51 2.81
N GLY A 243 -12.86 10.39 3.03
CA GLY A 243 -12.17 11.16 4.07
C GLY A 243 -12.21 12.67 3.81
N ALA A 244 -12.11 13.09 2.54
CA ALA A 244 -12.28 14.48 2.15
C ALA A 244 -13.71 14.99 2.37
N ASP A 245 -14.72 14.16 2.09
CA ASP A 245 -16.13 14.47 2.34
C ASP A 245 -16.43 14.62 3.85
N GLU A 246 -15.98 13.67 4.69
CA GLU A 246 -16.14 13.73 6.15
C GLU A 246 -15.54 15.00 6.78
N LEU A 247 -14.41 15.44 6.24
CA LEU A 247 -13.77 16.66 6.72
C LEU A 247 -14.38 17.92 6.12
N ASN A 248 -15.38 17.78 5.24
CA ASN A 248 -16.03 18.90 4.51
C ASN A 248 -14.99 19.84 3.87
N GLN A 249 -13.99 19.22 3.22
CA GLN A 249 -12.91 19.96 2.58
C GLN A 249 -13.21 20.16 1.09
N ASP A 250 -13.08 21.40 0.65
CA ASP A 250 -13.14 21.76 -0.77
C ASP A 250 -11.78 21.43 -1.42
N VAL A 251 -11.58 20.14 -1.71
CA VAL A 251 -10.41 19.62 -2.40
C VAL A 251 -10.85 18.75 -3.58
N PRO A 252 -10.07 18.68 -4.66
CA PRO A 252 -10.35 17.79 -5.77
C PRO A 252 -10.55 16.35 -5.31
N ARG A 253 -11.57 15.70 -5.85
CA ARG A 253 -11.76 14.26 -5.69
C ARG A 253 -10.88 13.54 -6.70
N LEU A 254 -10.35 12.42 -6.32
CA LEU A 254 -9.58 11.56 -7.24
C LEU A 254 -10.54 10.70 -8.06
N PRO A 255 -10.25 10.49 -9.35
CA PRO A 255 -10.95 9.46 -10.11
C PRO A 255 -10.68 8.11 -9.43
N VAL A 256 -11.74 7.34 -9.23
CA VAL A 256 -11.61 5.99 -8.66
C VAL A 256 -11.07 5.08 -9.74
N PHE A 257 -9.97 4.42 -9.44
CA PHE A 257 -9.35 3.46 -10.34
C PHE A 257 -10.30 2.31 -10.67
N ASP A 258 -10.47 2.06 -11.96
CA ASP A 258 -11.20 0.90 -12.47
C ASP A 258 -10.20 -0.19 -12.91
N ARG A 259 -10.27 -1.35 -12.28
CA ARG A 259 -9.45 -2.51 -12.63
C ARG A 259 -9.66 -3.03 -14.06
N GLY A 260 -10.82 -2.74 -14.66
CA GLY A 260 -11.10 -3.08 -16.06
C GLY A 260 -10.10 -2.49 -17.04
N ASP A 261 -9.39 -1.43 -16.61
CA ASP A 261 -8.32 -0.81 -17.40
C ASP A 261 -6.99 -1.60 -17.32
N VAL A 262 -6.88 -2.61 -16.44
CA VAL A 262 -5.65 -3.42 -16.30
C VAL A 262 -5.81 -4.75 -17.02
N LEU A 263 -5.10 -4.86 -18.15
CA LEU A 263 -4.98 -6.11 -18.88
C LEU A 263 -3.74 -6.87 -18.39
N TYR A 264 -3.93 -8.10 -17.94
CA TYR A 264 -2.83 -8.97 -17.53
C TYR A 264 -3.07 -10.42 -17.93
N ASP A 265 -1.97 -11.12 -18.21
CA ASP A 265 -1.98 -12.55 -18.46
C ASP A 265 -1.05 -13.23 -17.44
N VAL A 266 -1.66 -13.89 -16.45
CA VAL A 266 -0.92 -14.54 -15.36
C VAL A 266 0.00 -15.64 -15.91
N SER A 267 -0.42 -16.36 -16.94
CA SER A 267 0.41 -17.41 -17.55
C SER A 267 1.67 -16.81 -18.16
N LYS A 268 1.54 -15.67 -18.85
CA LYS A 268 2.67 -14.95 -19.41
C LYS A 268 3.60 -14.40 -18.31
N ILE A 269 3.03 -13.79 -17.25
CA ILE A 269 3.79 -13.31 -16.09
C ILE A 269 4.65 -14.44 -15.51
N ILE A 270 4.07 -15.62 -15.29
CA ILE A 270 4.80 -16.77 -14.73
C ILE A 270 5.86 -17.29 -15.69
N LEU A 271 5.57 -17.33 -17.00
CA LEU A 271 6.54 -17.75 -18.02
C LEU A 271 7.74 -16.80 -18.11
N ASP A 272 7.51 -15.50 -18.06
CA ASP A 272 8.54 -14.47 -18.13
C ASP A 272 9.51 -14.51 -16.93
N LEU A 273 9.08 -15.07 -15.79
CA LEU A 273 9.93 -15.30 -14.62
C LEU A 273 10.91 -16.48 -14.80
N GLY A 274 10.75 -17.27 -15.85
CA GLY A 274 11.60 -18.42 -16.14
C GLY A 274 11.38 -19.64 -15.23
N PRO A 275 12.14 -20.72 -15.46
CA PRO A 275 12.04 -21.95 -14.68
C PRO A 275 12.64 -21.79 -13.28
N THR A 276 12.09 -22.51 -12.31
CA THR A 276 12.70 -22.64 -10.96
C THR A 276 13.93 -23.55 -11.00
N GLU A 277 14.78 -23.48 -9.96
CA GLU A 277 15.86 -24.48 -9.78
C GLU A 277 15.35 -25.91 -9.82
N ARG A 278 14.16 -26.16 -9.25
CA ARG A 278 13.51 -27.48 -9.26
C ARG A 278 13.10 -27.88 -10.67
N ASP A 279 12.59 -26.95 -11.47
CA ASP A 279 12.25 -27.21 -12.86
C ASP A 279 13.51 -27.57 -13.66
N LEU A 280 14.61 -26.85 -13.44
CA LEU A 280 15.90 -27.14 -14.05
C LEU A 280 16.47 -28.48 -13.60
N GLN A 281 16.38 -28.83 -12.32
CA GLN A 281 16.78 -30.16 -11.80
C GLN A 281 15.93 -31.29 -12.39
N THR A 282 14.62 -31.06 -12.57
CA THR A 282 13.72 -32.02 -13.19
C THR A 282 14.07 -32.22 -14.65
N LEU A 283 14.31 -31.13 -15.40
CA LEU A 283 14.77 -31.19 -16.80
C LEU A 283 16.11 -31.91 -16.94
N ALA A 284 17.04 -31.67 -16.03
CA ALA A 284 18.34 -32.34 -16.03
C ALA A 284 18.20 -33.87 -15.81
N ARG A 285 17.31 -34.28 -14.90
CA ARG A 285 17.02 -35.72 -14.66
C ARG A 285 16.37 -36.38 -15.89
N VAL A 286 15.40 -35.72 -16.50
CA VAL A 286 14.75 -36.25 -17.74
C VAL A 286 15.76 -36.39 -18.86
N ARG A 287 16.61 -35.39 -19.09
CA ARG A 287 17.67 -35.46 -20.11
C ARG A 287 18.69 -36.57 -19.84
N ALA A 288 19.04 -36.81 -18.58
CA ALA A 288 19.93 -37.92 -18.22
C ALA A 288 19.31 -39.27 -18.52
N MET A 289 18.01 -39.46 -18.23
CA MET A 289 17.27 -40.69 -18.56
C MET A 289 17.17 -40.95 -20.06
N GLU A 290 17.06 -39.89 -20.90
CA GLU A 290 17.01 -40.05 -22.34
C GLU A 290 18.38 -40.37 -22.97
N GLN A 291 19.49 -40.02 -22.30
CA GLN A 291 20.86 -40.36 -22.76
C GLN A 291 21.28 -41.78 -22.40
N ASP A 292 20.62 -42.38 -21.40
CA ASP A 292 20.90 -43.76 -20.94
C ASP A 292 19.96 -44.79 -21.63
N SER A 293 19.08 -44.35 -22.55
CA SER A 293 18.12 -45.15 -23.33
C SER A 293 18.58 -45.29 -24.78
#